data_6caf7e53090317e5d0302929667a9348
#
_entry.id   6caf7e53090317e5d0302929667a9348
#
_cell.length_a   1.000
_cell.length_b   1.000
_cell.length_c   1.000
_cell.angle_alpha   90.00
_cell.angle_beta   90.00
_cell.angle_gamma   90.00
#
_symmetry.space_group_name_H-M   'P 1'
#
loop_
_entity.id
_entity.type
_entity.pdbx_description
1 polymer ?
#
loop_
_entity_poly.entity_id
_entity_poly.type
_entity_poly.pdbx_seq_one_letter_code
_entity_poly.pdbx_strand_id
1 'polypeptide(L)'
;MSLHVAVVGAGVIGLCTARYCVERGWRVTVVERNGATRDGCSFGNAGMLVPSHIVPLAAPGAVAQALRWMLQPDAPFHIAPRLSWDLVDWGLKFRNAANAQHVRRAAPLLRDLHLASRACYEALARANDGFGLSACGTLMLCRTQHALDEEAQAAQLARSLGMKADVLDARATAALEPGVRLDVAGSVHFPQDANLIPDRLVHFLQDDVASRGARFRWNTKVTGFRLEKGRIRALETEEGEGFEADEFVIAAGSWSSDLARMLGTKLPMQAGKGYSVTLRAPRVLPSHCAILVEARVAVSPMGGALRVGGTMEMAGLDESVNGARVRSIVEAMPRYYPDFGPGDFHGLEPWRGLRPCSPDGLPYLGRARPATNLLIAAGHAIMGVSLGAITGRLAAQILAGERPSIDLAMLSPDRYN
;
A
#
# COMPACT_ATOMS: atom_id res chain seq x y z
N MET A 1 -9.71 7.32 -33.53
CA MET A 1 -8.38 7.57 -32.91
C MET A 1 -8.33 6.78 -31.62
N SER A 2 -7.16 6.22 -31.25
CA SER A 2 -7.00 5.52 -29.97
C SER A 2 -7.07 6.52 -28.81
N LEU A 3 -7.77 6.16 -27.72
CA LEU A 3 -7.89 6.97 -26.51
C LEU A 3 -6.50 7.31 -25.94
N HIS A 4 -6.27 8.56 -25.57
CA HIS A 4 -5.04 9.00 -24.91
C HIS A 4 -5.27 9.20 -23.41
N VAL A 5 -4.57 8.44 -22.60
CA VAL A 5 -4.65 8.48 -21.13
C VAL A 5 -3.37 9.09 -20.56
N ALA A 6 -3.52 10.14 -19.76
CA ALA A 6 -2.46 10.71 -18.93
C ALA A 6 -2.53 10.14 -17.53
N VAL A 7 -1.47 9.50 -17.06
CA VAL A 7 -1.37 8.95 -15.69
C VAL A 7 -0.35 9.77 -14.91
N VAL A 8 -0.80 10.46 -13.87
CA VAL A 8 0.07 11.24 -12.98
C VAL A 8 0.52 10.38 -11.82
N GLY A 9 1.82 10.09 -11.80
CA GLY A 9 2.50 9.23 -10.82
C GLY A 9 2.91 7.87 -11.39
N ALA A 10 4.20 7.55 -11.28
CA ALA A 10 4.80 6.29 -11.71
C ALA A 10 5.06 5.33 -10.52
N GLY A 11 4.25 5.39 -9.45
CA GLY A 11 4.19 4.37 -8.42
C GLY A 11 3.45 3.12 -8.91
N VAL A 12 3.37 2.08 -8.07
CA VAL A 12 2.72 0.81 -8.43
C VAL A 12 1.29 0.99 -8.95
N ILE A 13 0.51 1.91 -8.38
CA ILE A 13 -0.87 2.17 -8.81
C ILE A 13 -0.92 2.77 -10.22
N GLY A 14 -0.10 3.78 -10.47
CA GLY A 14 -0.03 4.43 -11.80
C GLY A 14 0.49 3.48 -12.87
N LEU A 15 1.54 2.71 -12.58
CA LEU A 15 2.10 1.73 -13.51
C LEU A 15 1.13 0.58 -13.81
N CYS A 16 0.44 0.04 -12.80
CA CYS A 16 -0.62 -0.95 -13.04
C CYS A 16 -1.76 -0.37 -13.88
N THR A 17 -2.17 0.88 -13.63
CA THR A 17 -3.18 1.56 -14.45
C THR A 17 -2.71 1.71 -15.90
N ALA A 18 -1.49 2.21 -16.08
CA ALA A 18 -0.88 2.34 -17.40
C ALA A 18 -0.80 1.00 -18.13
N ARG A 19 -0.41 -0.07 -17.43
CA ARG A 19 -0.32 -1.44 -17.95
C ARG A 19 -1.65 -1.92 -18.55
N TYR A 20 -2.75 -1.79 -17.80
CA TYR A 20 -4.06 -2.22 -18.30
C TYR A 20 -4.62 -1.29 -19.36
N CYS A 21 -4.20 -0.02 -19.43
CA CYS A 21 -4.56 0.90 -20.50
C CYS A 21 -3.83 0.56 -21.82
N VAL A 22 -2.51 0.29 -21.79
CA VAL A 22 -1.77 -0.12 -23.00
C VAL A 22 -2.22 -1.48 -23.52
N GLU A 23 -2.64 -2.39 -22.65
CA GLU A 23 -3.19 -3.69 -23.04
C GLU A 23 -4.49 -3.56 -23.87
N ARG A 24 -5.22 -2.46 -23.69
CA ARG A 24 -6.41 -2.10 -24.48
C ARG A 24 -6.07 -1.39 -25.81
N GLY A 25 -4.79 -1.23 -26.12
CA GLY A 25 -4.33 -0.50 -27.30
C GLY A 25 -4.45 1.01 -27.19
N TRP A 26 -4.59 1.57 -25.97
CA TRP A 26 -4.66 3.01 -25.77
C TRP A 26 -3.27 3.63 -25.71
N ARG A 27 -3.18 4.87 -26.19
CA ARG A 27 -1.98 5.68 -26.01
C ARG A 27 -1.88 6.13 -24.55
N VAL A 28 -0.76 5.86 -23.90
CA VAL A 28 -0.55 6.20 -22.50
C VAL A 28 0.67 7.09 -22.36
N THR A 29 0.54 8.14 -21.55
CA THR A 29 1.67 8.92 -21.05
C THR A 29 1.66 8.94 -19.53
N VAL A 30 2.75 8.47 -18.93
CA VAL A 30 2.97 8.51 -17.49
C VAL A 30 3.81 9.74 -17.17
N VAL A 31 3.31 10.60 -16.28
CA VAL A 31 3.98 11.83 -15.84
C VAL A 31 4.44 11.64 -14.40
N GLU A 32 5.75 11.73 -14.17
CA GLU A 32 6.36 11.50 -12.85
C GLU A 32 7.28 12.66 -12.48
N ARG A 33 7.11 13.20 -11.29
CA ARG A 33 7.90 14.33 -10.77
C ARG A 33 9.37 14.01 -10.53
N ASN A 34 9.67 12.72 -10.27
CA ASN A 34 11.03 12.24 -10.03
C ASN A 34 11.61 11.59 -11.29
N GLY A 35 12.91 11.28 -11.25
CA GLY A 35 13.59 10.53 -12.32
C GLY A 35 13.18 9.06 -12.39
N ALA A 36 13.68 8.37 -13.40
CA ALA A 36 13.45 6.93 -13.60
C ALA A 36 13.99 6.07 -12.43
N THR A 37 15.05 6.52 -11.77
CA THR A 37 15.70 5.86 -10.62
C THR A 37 15.13 6.30 -9.28
N ARG A 38 13.85 6.63 -9.21
CA ARG A 38 13.16 7.05 -8.00
C ARG A 38 13.06 5.95 -6.94
N ASP A 39 12.80 6.35 -5.69
CA ASP A 39 12.64 5.45 -4.53
C ASP A 39 11.30 5.65 -3.80
N GLY A 40 10.24 5.99 -4.53
CA GLY A 40 8.91 6.27 -3.97
C GLY A 40 8.34 5.15 -3.11
N CYS A 41 7.18 5.38 -2.47
CA CYS A 41 6.57 4.53 -1.45
C CYS A 41 6.40 3.05 -1.87
N SER A 42 6.37 2.74 -3.15
CA SER A 42 6.24 1.37 -3.66
C SER A 42 7.54 0.55 -3.53
N PHE A 43 8.73 1.17 -3.54
CA PHE A 43 10.02 0.48 -3.63
C PHE A 43 10.44 -0.24 -2.36
N GLY A 44 10.33 0.41 -1.20
CA GLY A 44 10.71 -0.16 0.10
C GLY A 44 9.55 -0.79 0.86
N ASN A 45 8.45 -1.10 0.18
CA ASN A 45 7.31 -1.81 0.74
C ASN A 45 7.70 -3.23 1.21
N ALA A 46 6.94 -3.80 2.12
CA ALA A 46 7.15 -5.19 2.59
C ALA A 46 6.86 -6.26 1.52
N GLY A 47 6.27 -5.89 0.39
CA GLY A 47 6.01 -6.82 -0.73
C GLY A 47 4.92 -7.84 -0.49
N MET A 48 4.21 -7.76 0.62
CA MET A 48 3.17 -8.70 0.97
C MET A 48 1.91 -8.47 0.12
N LEU A 49 1.39 -9.52 -0.46
CA LEU A 49 0.06 -9.60 -1.06
C LEU A 49 -0.84 -10.29 -0.05
N VAL A 50 -1.72 -9.54 0.59
CA VAL A 50 -2.39 -9.95 1.83
C VAL A 50 -3.91 -10.01 1.70
N PRO A 51 -4.49 -11.01 1.04
CA PRO A 51 -5.92 -11.31 1.13
C PRO A 51 -6.46 -11.36 2.56
N SER A 52 -5.61 -11.69 3.53
CA SER A 52 -5.92 -11.71 4.96
C SER A 52 -6.20 -10.32 5.57
N HIS A 53 -5.73 -9.23 4.96
CA HIS A 53 -5.92 -7.86 5.47
C HIS A 53 -7.31 -7.30 5.12
N ILE A 54 -8.34 -7.93 5.67
CA ILE A 54 -9.75 -7.58 5.46
C ILE A 54 -10.26 -6.49 6.40
N VAL A 55 -9.52 -6.17 7.47
CA VAL A 55 -9.90 -5.14 8.44
C VAL A 55 -9.25 -3.82 8.05
N PRO A 56 -10.03 -2.76 7.78
CA PRO A 56 -9.47 -1.46 7.44
C PRO A 56 -8.75 -0.82 8.65
N LEU A 57 -7.86 0.16 8.40
CA LEU A 57 -7.16 0.89 9.46
C LEU A 57 -8.13 1.54 10.46
N ALA A 58 -9.27 2.05 9.98
CA ALA A 58 -10.33 2.61 10.81
C ALA A 58 -11.21 1.49 11.39
N ALA A 59 -10.73 0.82 12.42
CA ALA A 59 -11.42 -0.25 13.13
C ALA A 59 -11.74 0.14 14.58
N PRO A 60 -12.69 -0.55 15.25
CA PRO A 60 -12.96 -0.32 16.67
C PRO A 60 -11.69 -0.41 17.53
N GLY A 61 -11.53 0.52 18.47
CA GLY A 61 -10.36 0.58 19.35
C GLY A 61 -9.13 1.30 18.73
N ALA A 62 -9.05 1.50 17.42
CA ALA A 62 -7.89 2.11 16.76
C ALA A 62 -7.56 3.51 17.31
N VAL A 63 -8.57 4.34 17.59
CA VAL A 63 -8.37 5.69 18.15
C VAL A 63 -7.80 5.62 19.58
N ALA A 64 -8.35 4.77 20.45
CA ALA A 64 -7.86 4.61 21.82
C ALA A 64 -6.43 4.06 21.83
N GLN A 65 -6.14 3.12 20.96
CA GLN A 65 -4.80 2.56 20.82
C GLN A 65 -3.80 3.61 20.30
N ALA A 66 -4.17 4.42 19.30
CA ALA A 66 -3.35 5.51 18.81
C ALA A 66 -3.00 6.51 19.91
N LEU A 67 -3.98 6.90 20.74
CA LEU A 67 -3.77 7.82 21.88
C LEU A 67 -2.82 7.22 22.92
N ARG A 68 -2.95 5.92 23.24
CA ARG A 68 -2.00 5.23 24.15
C ARG A 68 -0.58 5.24 23.59
N TRP A 69 -0.43 4.97 22.30
CA TRP A 69 0.88 4.96 21.63
C TRP A 69 1.53 6.34 21.56
N MET A 70 0.76 7.42 21.48
CA MET A 70 1.33 8.78 21.51
C MET A 70 2.10 9.11 22.80
N LEU A 71 1.80 8.40 23.89
CA LEU A 71 2.47 8.55 25.18
C LEU A 71 3.76 7.69 25.30
N GLN A 72 4.06 6.86 24.28
CA GLN A 72 5.20 5.94 24.28
C GLN A 72 6.20 6.34 23.19
N PRO A 73 7.45 6.67 23.52
CA PRO A 73 8.45 7.10 22.55
C PRO A 73 8.72 6.09 21.43
N ASP A 74 8.68 4.79 21.75
CA ASP A 74 9.03 3.69 20.84
C ASP A 74 7.81 3.02 20.18
N ALA A 75 6.63 3.60 20.36
CA ALA A 75 5.40 3.04 19.79
C ALA A 75 5.45 2.98 18.25
N PRO A 76 4.79 1.98 17.64
CA PRO A 76 4.77 1.82 16.19
C PRO A 76 3.95 2.90 15.45
N PHE A 77 3.17 3.69 16.18
CA PHE A 77 2.38 4.81 15.65
C PHE A 77 2.75 6.12 16.35
N HIS A 78 2.86 7.21 15.58
CA HIS A 78 3.14 8.54 16.10
C HIS A 78 2.50 9.62 15.23
N ILE A 79 2.02 10.69 15.87
CA ILE A 79 1.59 11.92 15.18
C ILE A 79 2.58 13.02 15.56
N ALA A 80 3.33 13.54 14.59
CA ALA A 80 4.21 14.68 14.82
C ALA A 80 3.35 15.93 15.12
N PRO A 81 3.64 16.64 16.21
CA PRO A 81 2.89 17.85 16.57
C PRO A 81 2.96 18.89 15.45
N ARG A 82 1.80 19.25 14.89
CA ARG A 82 1.67 20.30 13.86
C ARG A 82 0.27 20.87 13.87
N LEU A 83 0.16 22.17 13.63
CA LEU A 83 -1.13 22.80 13.40
C LEU A 83 -1.54 22.59 11.93
N SER A 84 -2.52 21.72 11.71
CA SER A 84 -3.02 21.39 10.37
C SER A 84 -4.51 21.06 10.44
N TRP A 85 -5.31 21.91 9.82
CA TRP A 85 -6.74 21.67 9.70
C TRP A 85 -7.06 20.40 8.91
N ASP A 86 -6.26 20.06 7.90
CA ASP A 86 -6.39 18.81 7.14
C ASP A 86 -6.18 17.58 8.03
N LEU A 87 -5.26 17.65 9.01
CA LEU A 87 -5.05 16.56 9.98
C LEU A 87 -6.23 16.44 10.94
N VAL A 88 -6.77 17.56 11.42
CA VAL A 88 -7.95 17.57 12.31
C VAL A 88 -9.18 17.02 11.58
N ASP A 89 -9.46 17.49 10.37
CA ASP A 89 -10.57 17.01 9.53
C ASP A 89 -10.44 15.50 9.24
N TRP A 90 -9.24 15.07 8.86
CA TRP A 90 -8.93 13.66 8.65
C TRP A 90 -9.16 12.83 9.93
N GLY A 91 -8.68 13.31 11.07
CA GLY A 91 -8.82 12.63 12.37
C GLY A 91 -10.27 12.48 12.80
N LEU A 92 -11.12 13.50 12.58
CA LEU A 92 -12.56 13.43 12.84
C LEU A 92 -13.25 12.39 11.95
N LYS A 93 -12.91 12.38 10.66
CA LYS A 93 -13.43 11.38 9.69
C LYS A 93 -12.96 9.97 10.05
N PHE A 94 -11.69 9.81 10.44
CA PHE A 94 -11.13 8.52 10.90
C PHE A 94 -11.88 8.01 12.13
N ARG A 95 -12.10 8.86 13.14
CA ARG A 95 -12.86 8.51 14.34
C ARG A 95 -14.29 8.06 13.99
N ASN A 96 -14.95 8.76 13.08
CA ASN A 96 -16.31 8.42 12.65
C ASN A 96 -16.35 7.08 11.89
N ALA A 97 -15.32 6.75 11.12
CA ALA A 97 -15.20 5.47 10.42
C ALA A 97 -14.77 4.31 11.32
N ALA A 98 -14.11 4.58 12.48
CA ALA A 98 -13.55 3.56 13.37
C ALA A 98 -14.64 2.84 14.19
N ASN A 99 -15.54 2.11 13.52
CA ASN A 99 -16.66 1.41 14.14
C ASN A 99 -16.92 0.03 13.49
N ALA A 100 -17.64 -0.84 14.19
CA ALA A 100 -17.91 -2.21 13.76
C ALA A 100 -18.78 -2.28 12.48
N GLN A 101 -19.65 -1.29 12.25
CA GLN A 101 -20.48 -1.25 11.05
C GLN A 101 -19.62 -1.01 9.79
N HIS A 102 -18.64 -0.11 9.89
CA HIS A 102 -17.69 0.13 8.81
C HIS A 102 -16.89 -1.14 8.50
N VAL A 103 -16.35 -1.82 9.51
CA VAL A 103 -15.62 -3.08 9.31
C VAL A 103 -16.49 -4.13 8.61
N ARG A 104 -17.73 -4.35 9.08
CA ARG A 104 -18.67 -5.32 8.45
C ARG A 104 -18.94 -5.02 6.97
N ARG A 105 -18.98 -3.74 6.57
CA ARG A 105 -19.19 -3.35 5.18
C ARG A 105 -17.91 -3.41 4.35
N ALA A 106 -16.78 -3.02 4.92
CA ALA A 106 -15.51 -2.94 4.22
C ALA A 106 -14.83 -4.30 4.03
N ALA A 107 -14.96 -5.22 5.00
CA ALA A 107 -14.22 -6.47 5.00
C ALA A 107 -14.53 -7.37 3.77
N PRO A 108 -15.79 -7.58 3.34
CA PRO A 108 -16.07 -8.33 2.11
C PRO A 108 -15.46 -7.68 0.86
N LEU A 109 -15.54 -6.35 0.76
CA LEU A 109 -14.95 -5.60 -0.35
C LEU A 109 -13.43 -5.72 -0.39
N LEU A 110 -12.76 -5.56 0.75
CA LEU A 110 -11.30 -5.72 0.85
C LEU A 110 -10.86 -7.14 0.48
N ARG A 111 -11.57 -8.17 0.98
CA ARG A 111 -11.35 -9.57 0.59
C ARG A 111 -11.41 -9.74 -0.93
N ASP A 112 -12.48 -9.27 -1.56
CA ASP A 112 -12.70 -9.44 -3.00
C ASP A 112 -11.64 -8.70 -3.82
N LEU A 113 -11.27 -7.48 -3.41
CA LEU A 113 -10.20 -6.71 -4.03
C LEU A 113 -8.85 -7.44 -3.91
N HIS A 114 -8.50 -7.92 -2.73
CA HIS A 114 -7.21 -8.59 -2.51
C HIS A 114 -7.11 -9.92 -3.27
N LEU A 115 -8.15 -10.74 -3.24
CA LEU A 115 -8.19 -12.00 -3.99
C LEU A 115 -8.09 -11.76 -5.50
N ALA A 116 -8.85 -10.79 -6.01
CA ALA A 116 -8.79 -10.42 -7.42
C ALA A 116 -7.41 -9.84 -7.80
N SER A 117 -6.80 -9.05 -6.91
CA SER A 117 -5.45 -8.50 -7.13
C SER A 117 -4.39 -9.61 -7.18
N ARG A 118 -4.45 -10.55 -6.24
CA ARG A 118 -3.57 -11.73 -6.25
C ARG A 118 -3.68 -12.49 -7.56
N ALA A 119 -4.90 -12.78 -8.03
CA ALA A 119 -5.11 -13.45 -9.31
C ALA A 119 -4.53 -12.66 -10.50
N CYS A 120 -4.60 -11.32 -10.47
CA CYS A 120 -3.97 -10.47 -11.47
C CYS A 120 -2.43 -10.58 -11.44
N TYR A 121 -1.81 -10.58 -10.26
CA TYR A 121 -0.35 -10.75 -10.13
C TYR A 121 0.10 -12.14 -10.55
N GLU A 122 -0.66 -13.20 -10.22
CA GLU A 122 -0.39 -14.55 -10.69
C GLU A 122 -0.47 -14.66 -12.21
N ALA A 123 -1.41 -13.97 -12.85
CA ALA A 123 -1.50 -13.90 -14.31
C ALA A 123 -0.30 -13.18 -14.93
N LEU A 124 0.17 -12.08 -14.30
CA LEU A 124 1.37 -11.37 -14.73
C LEU A 124 2.61 -12.26 -14.58
N ALA A 125 2.78 -12.94 -13.44
CA ALA A 125 3.92 -13.80 -13.18
C ALA A 125 3.98 -15.02 -14.12
N ARG A 126 2.84 -15.59 -14.50
CA ARG A 126 2.80 -16.68 -15.52
C ARG A 126 3.31 -16.23 -16.87
N ALA A 127 3.13 -14.97 -17.23
CA ALA A 127 3.65 -14.41 -18.48
C ALA A 127 5.15 -14.09 -18.38
N ASN A 128 5.57 -13.53 -17.23
CA ASN A 128 6.96 -13.21 -16.92
C ASN A 128 7.08 -12.90 -15.42
N ASP A 129 7.72 -13.78 -14.64
CA ASP A 129 7.97 -13.56 -13.21
C ASP A 129 9.27 -12.79 -12.97
N GLY A 130 9.38 -11.61 -13.54
CA GLY A 130 10.52 -10.70 -13.30
C GLY A 130 10.54 -10.09 -11.89
N PHE A 131 9.47 -10.24 -11.11
CA PHE A 131 9.29 -9.60 -9.80
C PHE A 131 9.24 -10.58 -8.62
N GLY A 132 9.47 -11.88 -8.84
CA GLY A 132 9.67 -12.90 -7.80
C GLY A 132 8.42 -13.11 -6.94
N LEU A 133 7.28 -13.43 -7.57
CA LEU A 133 6.04 -13.78 -6.87
C LEU A 133 6.19 -15.13 -6.17
N SER A 134 5.96 -15.16 -4.84
CA SER A 134 6.02 -16.36 -4.02
C SER A 134 4.74 -16.54 -3.21
N ALA A 135 4.13 -17.71 -3.31
CA ALA A 135 2.92 -18.10 -2.57
C ALA A 135 3.30 -18.73 -1.22
N CYS A 136 4.08 -18.01 -0.40
CA CYS A 136 4.59 -18.52 0.88
C CYS A 136 3.59 -18.44 2.05
N GLY A 137 2.48 -17.69 1.92
CA GLY A 137 1.61 -17.35 3.04
C GLY A 137 2.18 -16.26 3.95
N THR A 138 1.42 -15.92 5.00
CA THR A 138 1.84 -14.95 6.04
C THR A 138 1.57 -15.52 7.41
N LEU A 139 2.51 -15.33 8.34
CA LEU A 139 2.39 -15.67 9.75
C LEU A 139 2.16 -14.41 10.59
N MET A 140 1.06 -14.36 11.35
CA MET A 140 0.88 -13.37 12.40
C MET A 140 1.51 -13.93 13.68
N LEU A 141 2.77 -13.58 13.93
CA LEU A 141 3.55 -14.10 15.05
C LEU A 141 3.19 -13.38 16.35
N CYS A 142 2.74 -14.14 17.36
CA CYS A 142 2.31 -13.63 18.66
C CYS A 142 3.27 -14.12 19.76
N ARG A 143 3.84 -13.22 20.53
CA ARG A 143 4.71 -13.58 21.68
C ARG A 143 3.93 -13.94 22.93
N THR A 144 2.73 -13.43 23.08
CA THR A 144 1.89 -13.67 24.24
C THR A 144 0.64 -14.45 23.87
N GLN A 145 0.12 -15.24 24.80
CA GLN A 145 -1.15 -15.94 24.62
C GLN A 145 -2.29 -14.95 24.38
N HIS A 146 -2.28 -13.81 25.07
CA HIS A 146 -3.28 -12.76 24.87
C HIS A 146 -3.32 -12.24 23.42
N ALA A 147 -2.17 -11.95 22.81
CA ALA A 147 -2.10 -11.53 21.41
C ALA A 147 -2.56 -12.64 20.46
N LEU A 148 -2.22 -13.91 20.76
CA LEU A 148 -2.68 -15.05 19.96
C LEU A 148 -4.20 -15.20 20.03
N ASP A 149 -4.81 -14.99 21.19
CA ASP A 149 -6.27 -15.07 21.38
C ASP A 149 -6.98 -13.94 20.61
N GLU A 150 -6.42 -12.72 20.59
CA GLU A 150 -6.93 -11.59 19.79
C GLU A 150 -6.81 -11.89 18.28
N GLU A 151 -5.68 -12.37 17.81
CA GLU A 151 -5.48 -12.74 16.39
C GLU A 151 -6.36 -13.95 15.99
N ALA A 152 -6.64 -14.89 16.91
CA ALA A 152 -7.58 -15.97 16.67
C ALA A 152 -9.02 -15.48 16.42
N GLN A 153 -9.43 -14.38 17.06
CA GLN A 153 -10.72 -13.73 16.76
C GLN A 153 -10.72 -13.11 15.36
N ALA A 154 -9.61 -12.46 14.95
CA ALA A 154 -9.46 -11.95 13.60
C ALA A 154 -9.48 -13.09 12.55
N ALA A 155 -8.87 -14.24 12.87
CA ALA A 155 -8.92 -15.46 12.06
C ALA A 155 -10.35 -16.00 11.90
N GLN A 156 -11.18 -15.94 12.95
CA GLN A 156 -12.60 -16.32 12.86
C GLN A 156 -13.37 -15.42 11.89
N LEU A 157 -13.14 -14.12 11.94
CA LEU A 157 -13.74 -13.18 10.98
C LEU A 157 -13.29 -13.51 9.55
N ALA A 158 -12.00 -13.79 9.33
CA ALA A 158 -11.49 -14.18 8.02
C ALA A 158 -12.16 -15.47 7.51
N ARG A 159 -12.27 -16.50 8.36
CA ARG A 159 -12.96 -17.77 8.03
C ARG A 159 -14.43 -17.55 7.70
N SER A 160 -15.13 -16.67 8.44
CA SER A 160 -16.54 -16.35 8.16
C SER A 160 -16.76 -15.71 6.80
N LEU A 161 -15.70 -15.12 6.23
CA LEU A 161 -15.66 -14.56 4.88
C LEU A 161 -15.06 -15.52 3.84
N GLY A 162 -14.88 -16.80 4.17
CA GLY A 162 -14.39 -17.83 3.26
C GLY A 162 -12.85 -17.84 3.08
N MET A 163 -12.11 -17.13 3.92
CA MET A 163 -10.64 -17.14 3.91
C MET A 163 -10.12 -18.33 4.72
N LYS A 164 -8.97 -18.88 4.32
CA LYS A 164 -8.25 -19.87 5.12
C LYS A 164 -7.40 -19.15 6.17
N ALA A 165 -7.49 -19.59 7.42
CA ALA A 165 -6.69 -19.06 8.52
C ALA A 165 -6.52 -20.17 9.57
N ASP A 166 -5.29 -20.50 9.93
CA ASP A 166 -4.96 -21.57 10.87
C ASP A 166 -4.33 -20.98 12.12
N VAL A 167 -4.92 -21.23 13.27
CA VAL A 167 -4.35 -20.84 14.58
C VAL A 167 -3.42 -21.96 15.02
N LEU A 168 -2.14 -21.63 15.21
CA LEU A 168 -1.06 -22.56 15.48
C LEU A 168 -0.43 -22.25 16.85
N ASP A 169 -0.11 -23.28 17.61
CA ASP A 169 0.72 -23.18 18.80
C ASP A 169 2.21 -22.93 18.43
N ALA A 170 3.05 -22.73 19.42
CA ALA A 170 4.48 -22.47 19.24
C ALA A 170 5.19 -23.60 18.44
N ARG A 171 4.84 -24.88 18.72
CA ARG A 171 5.43 -26.03 18.06
C ARG A 171 5.03 -26.14 16.59
N ALA A 172 3.75 -25.97 16.29
CA ALA A 172 3.23 -25.99 14.93
C ALA A 172 3.76 -24.78 14.12
N THR A 173 3.89 -23.61 14.76
CA THR A 173 4.51 -22.41 14.14
C THR A 173 5.97 -22.68 13.79
N ALA A 174 6.78 -23.25 14.71
CA ALA A 174 8.16 -23.57 14.45
C ALA A 174 8.34 -24.65 13.34
N ALA A 175 7.38 -25.56 13.19
CA ALA A 175 7.42 -26.56 12.13
C ALA A 175 7.25 -25.95 10.71
N LEU A 176 6.59 -24.78 10.59
CA LEU A 176 6.51 -24.02 9.33
C LEU A 176 7.80 -23.26 9.02
N GLU A 177 8.61 -22.98 10.04
CA GLU A 177 9.85 -22.17 9.94
C GLU A 177 11.09 -22.97 10.40
N PRO A 178 11.41 -24.12 9.77
CA PRO A 178 12.50 -24.99 10.25
C PRO A 178 13.89 -24.36 10.11
N GLY A 179 14.04 -23.30 9.32
CA GLY A 179 15.29 -22.61 9.05
C GLY A 179 15.66 -21.52 10.07
N VAL A 180 14.76 -21.19 10.99
CA VAL A 180 14.97 -20.11 12.00
C VAL A 180 14.37 -20.50 13.35
N ARG A 181 14.96 -20.00 14.44
CA ARG A 181 14.38 -20.14 15.76
C ARG A 181 13.33 -19.04 16.00
N LEU A 182 12.25 -19.42 16.65
CA LEU A 182 11.15 -18.53 17.02
C LEU A 182 10.96 -18.50 18.54
N ASP A 183 10.74 -17.31 19.10
CA ASP A 183 10.31 -17.08 20.49
C ASP A 183 8.89 -16.49 20.47
N VAL A 184 7.89 -17.38 20.36
CA VAL A 184 6.47 -17.02 20.20
C VAL A 184 5.59 -17.97 20.98
N ALA A 185 4.42 -17.49 21.43
CA ALA A 185 3.37 -18.34 21.97
C ALA A 185 2.65 -19.13 20.86
N GLY A 186 2.62 -18.58 19.65
CA GLY A 186 2.00 -19.19 18.47
C GLY A 186 1.84 -18.19 17.34
N SER A 187 1.05 -18.57 16.36
CA SER A 187 0.74 -17.71 15.21
C SER A 187 -0.65 -17.96 14.63
N VAL A 188 -1.10 -17.00 13.80
CA VAL A 188 -2.15 -17.29 12.82
C VAL A 188 -1.50 -17.33 11.43
N HIS A 189 -1.69 -18.45 10.74
CA HIS A 189 -1.19 -18.67 9.38
C HIS A 189 -2.29 -18.38 8.36
N PHE A 190 -1.98 -17.53 7.38
CA PHE A 190 -2.83 -17.21 6.24
C PHE A 190 -2.21 -17.77 4.94
N PRO A 191 -2.53 -19.00 4.53
CA PRO A 191 -1.88 -19.65 3.39
C PRO A 191 -2.25 -19.03 2.03
N GLN A 192 -3.31 -18.21 1.98
CA GLN A 192 -3.72 -17.51 0.76
C GLN A 192 -2.96 -16.21 0.52
N ASP A 193 -2.12 -15.78 1.44
CA ASP A 193 -1.25 -14.64 1.24
C ASP A 193 -0.03 -15.04 0.39
N ALA A 194 0.64 -14.03 -0.16
CA ALA A 194 1.82 -14.20 -0.99
C ALA A 194 2.78 -13.03 -0.76
N ASN A 195 3.96 -13.09 -1.35
CA ASN A 195 4.84 -11.93 -1.43
C ASN A 195 5.45 -11.78 -2.81
N LEU A 196 6.03 -10.61 -3.05
CA LEU A 196 6.80 -10.27 -4.24
C LEU A 196 7.92 -9.29 -3.85
N ILE A 197 8.82 -9.04 -4.77
CA ILE A 197 9.93 -8.09 -4.57
C ILE A 197 9.51 -6.74 -5.16
N PRO A 198 9.17 -5.73 -4.32
CA PRO A 198 8.48 -4.52 -4.77
C PRO A 198 9.26 -3.65 -5.75
N ASP A 199 10.55 -3.48 -5.55
CA ASP A 199 11.41 -2.73 -6.47
C ASP A 199 11.50 -3.43 -7.84
N ARG A 200 11.61 -4.76 -7.86
CA ARG A 200 11.54 -5.54 -9.11
C ARG A 200 10.19 -5.42 -9.78
N LEU A 201 9.08 -5.44 -9.02
CA LEU A 201 7.75 -5.22 -9.57
C LEU A 201 7.63 -3.87 -10.27
N VAL A 202 8.12 -2.80 -9.62
CA VAL A 202 8.02 -1.44 -10.19
C VAL A 202 8.84 -1.33 -11.47
N HIS A 203 10.07 -1.86 -11.50
CA HIS A 203 10.90 -1.89 -12.71
C HIS A 203 10.26 -2.75 -13.80
N PHE A 204 9.82 -3.97 -13.46
CA PHE A 204 9.11 -4.84 -14.40
C PHE A 204 7.90 -4.14 -15.05
N LEU A 205 7.03 -3.50 -14.24
CA LEU A 205 5.87 -2.78 -14.77
C LEU A 205 6.28 -1.58 -15.64
N GLN A 206 7.33 -0.85 -15.26
CA GLN A 206 7.85 0.27 -16.05
C GLN A 206 8.32 -0.20 -17.41
N ASP A 207 9.12 -1.26 -17.48
CA ASP A 207 9.69 -1.81 -18.69
C ASP A 207 8.61 -2.45 -19.58
N ASP A 208 7.67 -3.20 -18.99
CA ASP A 208 6.53 -3.79 -19.71
C ASP A 208 5.64 -2.70 -20.35
N VAL A 209 5.32 -1.66 -19.60
CA VAL A 209 4.50 -0.54 -20.08
C VAL A 209 5.23 0.24 -21.19
N ALA A 210 6.54 0.49 -21.06
CA ALA A 210 7.37 1.15 -22.05
C ALA A 210 7.48 0.31 -23.33
N SER A 211 7.72 -1.00 -23.22
CA SER A 211 7.83 -1.91 -24.38
C SER A 211 6.53 -1.99 -25.20
N ARG A 212 5.38 -1.72 -24.55
CA ARG A 212 4.06 -1.64 -25.21
C ARG A 212 3.72 -0.26 -25.77
N GLY A 213 4.70 0.67 -25.78
CA GLY A 213 4.59 1.98 -26.43
C GLY A 213 4.09 3.12 -25.55
N ALA A 214 3.96 2.93 -24.23
CA ALA A 214 3.71 4.05 -23.34
C ALA A 214 4.91 5.00 -23.29
N ARG A 215 4.62 6.28 -23.13
CA ARG A 215 5.63 7.33 -22.97
C ARG A 215 5.77 7.72 -21.52
N PHE A 216 6.99 8.00 -21.06
CA PHE A 216 7.28 8.52 -19.74
C PHE A 216 7.80 9.95 -19.85
N ARG A 217 7.24 10.83 -19.01
CA ARG A 217 7.78 12.17 -18.74
C ARG A 217 8.30 12.16 -17.30
N TRP A 218 9.59 11.94 -17.19
CA TRP A 218 10.32 11.97 -15.91
C TRP A 218 10.68 13.41 -15.52
N ASN A 219 10.95 13.64 -14.23
CA ASN A 219 11.29 14.95 -13.67
C ASN A 219 10.25 16.03 -14.02
N THR A 220 9.00 15.63 -14.24
CA THR A 220 7.91 16.50 -14.68
C THR A 220 6.88 16.61 -13.57
N LYS A 221 6.88 17.71 -12.85
CA LYS A 221 5.94 17.99 -11.78
C LYS A 221 4.70 18.68 -12.32
N VAL A 222 3.55 18.07 -12.10
CA VAL A 222 2.25 18.68 -12.42
C VAL A 222 1.95 19.77 -11.40
N THR A 223 1.65 20.97 -11.87
CA THR A 223 1.36 22.17 -11.06
C THR A 223 -0.04 22.70 -11.24
N GLY A 224 -0.80 22.18 -12.23
CA GLY A 224 -2.15 22.63 -12.49
C GLY A 224 -2.87 21.80 -13.55
N PHE A 225 -4.11 22.22 -13.81
CA PHE A 225 -4.99 21.61 -14.78
C PHE A 225 -5.78 22.69 -15.51
N ARG A 226 -5.78 22.69 -16.82
CA ARG A 226 -6.63 23.57 -17.62
C ARG A 226 -8.00 22.92 -17.81
N LEU A 227 -9.02 23.46 -17.16
CA LEU A 227 -10.41 23.01 -17.26
C LEU A 227 -11.18 23.86 -18.26
N GLU A 228 -11.96 23.20 -19.13
CA GLU A 228 -12.92 23.82 -20.04
C GLU A 228 -14.21 23.01 -20.06
N LYS A 229 -15.34 23.66 -19.78
CA LYS A 229 -16.68 23.06 -19.84
C LYS A 229 -16.80 21.72 -19.07
N GLY A 230 -16.22 21.64 -17.87
CA GLY A 230 -16.26 20.44 -17.01
C GLY A 230 -15.39 19.28 -17.50
N ARG A 231 -14.37 19.56 -18.32
CA ARG A 231 -13.35 18.59 -18.75
C ARG A 231 -11.96 19.16 -18.60
N ILE A 232 -11.03 18.34 -18.21
CA ILE A 232 -9.59 18.69 -18.24
C ILE A 232 -9.15 18.62 -19.72
N ARG A 233 -8.52 19.69 -20.21
CA ARG A 233 -7.92 19.76 -21.54
C ARG A 233 -6.44 19.44 -21.50
N ALA A 234 -5.75 19.96 -20.48
CA ALA A 234 -4.32 19.74 -20.36
C ALA A 234 -3.89 19.69 -18.89
N LEU A 235 -2.79 18.98 -18.64
CA LEU A 235 -1.98 19.14 -17.44
C LEU A 235 -1.09 20.38 -17.62
N GLU A 236 -0.86 21.12 -16.57
CA GLU A 236 0.14 22.17 -16.49
C GLU A 236 1.34 21.66 -15.69
N THR A 237 2.55 21.94 -16.14
CA THR A 237 3.77 21.47 -15.51
C THR A 237 4.65 22.63 -15.05
N GLU A 238 5.61 22.36 -14.18
CA GLU A 238 6.55 23.35 -13.67
C GLU A 238 7.40 23.99 -14.77
N GLU A 239 7.60 23.26 -15.89
CA GLU A 239 8.32 23.72 -17.08
C GLU A 239 7.45 24.59 -18.02
N GLY A 240 6.18 24.82 -17.68
CA GLY A 240 5.25 25.64 -18.46
C GLY A 240 4.65 24.95 -19.67
N GLU A 241 5.02 23.71 -19.98
CA GLU A 241 4.45 22.95 -21.09
C GLU A 241 3.09 22.36 -20.71
N GLY A 242 2.03 22.74 -21.46
CA GLY A 242 0.73 22.10 -21.40
C GLY A 242 0.77 20.74 -22.12
N PHE A 243 0.14 19.74 -21.52
CA PHE A 243 0.11 18.39 -22.10
C PHE A 243 -1.32 17.88 -22.18
N GLU A 244 -1.80 17.61 -23.39
CA GLU A 244 -3.18 17.24 -23.69
C GLU A 244 -3.39 15.73 -23.67
N ALA A 245 -4.54 15.30 -23.16
CA ALA A 245 -5.03 13.92 -23.21
C ALA A 245 -6.57 13.89 -23.22
N ASP A 246 -7.12 12.73 -23.53
CA ASP A 246 -8.57 12.51 -23.50
C ASP A 246 -9.05 12.22 -22.07
N GLU A 247 -8.26 11.47 -21.31
CA GLU A 247 -8.54 11.01 -19.95
C GLU A 247 -7.34 11.26 -19.03
N PHE A 248 -7.61 11.60 -17.78
CA PHE A 248 -6.60 11.93 -16.77
C PHE A 248 -6.77 11.06 -15.53
N VAL A 249 -5.67 10.46 -15.07
CA VAL A 249 -5.66 9.62 -13.86
C VAL A 249 -4.70 10.21 -12.84
N ILE A 250 -5.19 10.52 -11.64
CA ILE A 250 -4.35 10.91 -10.50
C ILE A 250 -4.02 9.65 -9.68
N ALA A 251 -2.75 9.24 -9.74
CA ALA A 251 -2.18 8.10 -9.00
C ALA A 251 -0.88 8.51 -8.26
N ALA A 252 -0.84 9.77 -7.76
CA ALA A 252 0.34 10.43 -7.21
C ALA A 252 0.61 10.13 -5.72
N GLY A 253 0.11 8.99 -5.20
CA GLY A 253 0.33 8.60 -3.80
C GLY A 253 -0.15 9.67 -2.83
N SER A 254 0.69 10.03 -1.86
CA SER A 254 0.37 11.04 -0.83
C SER A 254 0.17 12.46 -1.36
N TRP A 255 0.63 12.75 -2.59
CA TRP A 255 0.44 14.05 -3.24
C TRP A 255 -0.87 14.15 -4.04
N SER A 256 -1.65 13.07 -4.10
CA SER A 256 -2.94 13.08 -4.81
C SER A 256 -3.94 14.07 -4.21
N SER A 257 -3.89 14.34 -2.89
CA SER A 257 -4.73 15.36 -2.25
C SER A 257 -4.44 16.77 -2.76
N ASP A 258 -3.17 17.11 -2.98
CA ASP A 258 -2.79 18.43 -3.47
C ASP A 258 -3.24 18.63 -4.91
N LEU A 259 -3.06 17.60 -5.76
CA LEU A 259 -3.55 17.64 -7.13
C LEU A 259 -5.08 17.73 -7.20
N ALA A 260 -5.80 17.00 -6.36
CA ALA A 260 -7.27 17.09 -6.27
C ALA A 260 -7.72 18.49 -5.82
N ARG A 261 -7.00 19.12 -4.89
CA ARG A 261 -7.28 20.48 -4.41
C ARG A 261 -7.13 21.52 -5.52
N MET A 262 -6.15 21.38 -6.43
CA MET A 262 -6.01 22.25 -7.61
C MET A 262 -7.24 22.20 -8.53
N LEU A 263 -7.98 21.09 -8.50
CA LEU A 263 -9.24 20.90 -9.23
C LEU A 263 -10.48 21.31 -8.41
N GLY A 264 -10.32 21.84 -7.19
CA GLY A 264 -11.42 22.20 -6.30
C GLY A 264 -12.12 21.01 -5.63
N THR A 265 -11.53 19.82 -5.67
CA THR A 265 -12.05 18.60 -5.04
C THR A 265 -11.32 18.29 -3.73
N LYS A 266 -12.08 17.89 -2.70
CA LYS A 266 -11.50 17.42 -1.44
C LYS A 266 -11.22 15.92 -1.53
N LEU A 267 -9.98 15.56 -1.23
CA LEU A 267 -9.54 14.18 -1.11
C LEU A 267 -8.83 14.00 0.23
N PRO A 268 -9.58 13.86 1.36
CA PRO A 268 -8.97 13.76 2.68
C PRO A 268 -7.97 12.61 2.75
N MET A 269 -6.71 12.94 3.00
CA MET A 269 -5.64 11.94 3.05
C MET A 269 -4.49 12.46 3.90
N GLN A 270 -3.86 11.58 4.66
CA GLN A 270 -2.64 11.89 5.41
C GLN A 270 -1.52 10.95 4.99
N ALA A 271 -0.31 11.49 4.93
CA ALA A 271 0.87 10.67 4.69
C ALA A 271 1.28 9.95 5.97
N GLY A 272 1.23 8.62 5.95
CA GLY A 272 1.73 7.75 7.02
C GLY A 272 3.13 7.28 6.70
N LYS A 273 4.16 7.97 7.22
CA LYS A 273 5.55 7.63 6.98
C LYS A 273 5.91 6.32 7.68
N GLY A 274 6.49 5.40 6.93
CA GLY A 274 7.03 4.14 7.43
C GLY A 274 8.45 3.95 6.99
N TYR A 275 9.15 3.03 7.68
CA TYR A 275 10.56 2.74 7.43
C TYR A 275 10.75 1.25 7.17
N SER A 276 11.78 0.91 6.41
CA SER A 276 12.27 -0.45 6.30
C SER A 276 13.79 -0.49 6.19
N VAL A 277 14.38 -1.58 6.65
CA VAL A 277 15.79 -1.92 6.43
C VAL A 277 15.84 -3.26 5.70
N THR A 278 16.85 -3.44 4.84
CA THR A 278 17.00 -4.65 4.05
C THR A 278 18.37 -5.24 4.29
N LEU A 279 18.42 -6.40 4.94
CA LEU A 279 19.61 -7.21 5.12
C LEU A 279 19.80 -8.10 3.88
N ARG A 280 20.81 -7.79 3.08
CA ARG A 280 21.01 -8.42 1.75
C ARG A 280 21.49 -9.88 1.82
N ALA A 281 22.23 -10.25 2.85
CA ALA A 281 22.80 -11.59 3.03
C ALA A 281 22.62 -12.03 4.51
N PRO A 282 21.39 -12.35 4.94
CA PRO A 282 21.13 -12.84 6.28
C PRO A 282 21.77 -14.21 6.48
N ARG A 283 22.22 -14.50 7.71
CA ARG A 283 22.78 -15.81 8.06
C ARG A 283 21.72 -16.93 8.02
N VAL A 284 20.50 -16.58 8.35
CA VAL A 284 19.32 -17.43 8.27
C VAL A 284 18.19 -16.62 7.62
N LEU A 285 17.28 -17.28 6.93
CA LEU A 285 16.18 -16.62 6.23
C LEU A 285 14.87 -17.34 6.56
N PRO A 286 13.85 -16.62 7.08
CA PRO A 286 12.50 -17.17 7.22
C PRO A 286 11.93 -17.62 5.88
N SER A 287 11.10 -18.65 5.90
CA SER A 287 10.43 -19.18 4.71
C SER A 287 9.14 -18.41 4.37
N HIS A 288 8.48 -17.84 5.38
CA HIS A 288 7.23 -17.09 5.26
C HIS A 288 7.44 -15.61 5.51
N CYS A 289 6.56 -14.81 4.94
CA CYS A 289 6.35 -13.45 5.46
C CYS A 289 5.75 -13.51 6.86
N ALA A 290 6.09 -12.56 7.71
CA ALA A 290 5.52 -12.47 9.04
C ALA A 290 5.17 -11.04 9.44
N ILE A 291 4.14 -10.91 10.29
CA ILE A 291 3.89 -9.70 11.07
C ILE A 291 4.17 -10.03 12.53
N LEU A 292 5.07 -9.29 13.15
CA LEU A 292 5.33 -9.32 14.60
C LEU A 292 4.21 -8.53 15.27
N VAL A 293 3.21 -9.23 15.80
CA VAL A 293 1.90 -8.64 16.14
C VAL A 293 2.02 -7.50 17.14
N GLU A 294 2.67 -7.72 18.26
CA GLU A 294 2.80 -6.71 19.33
C GLU A 294 3.72 -5.55 18.90
N ALA A 295 4.72 -5.83 18.06
CA ALA A 295 5.68 -4.83 17.57
C ALA A 295 5.17 -4.07 16.33
N ARG A 296 4.16 -4.58 15.62
CA ARG A 296 3.67 -4.04 14.32
C ARG A 296 4.78 -3.93 13.28
N VAL A 297 5.64 -4.93 13.22
CA VAL A 297 6.77 -5.02 12.30
C VAL A 297 6.52 -6.13 11.29
N ALA A 298 6.68 -5.81 10.02
CA ALA A 298 6.64 -6.76 8.91
C ALA A 298 8.02 -7.32 8.66
N VAL A 299 8.12 -8.62 8.48
CA VAL A 299 9.34 -9.37 8.14
C VAL A 299 9.08 -10.10 6.83
N SER A 300 9.90 -9.84 5.81
CA SER A 300 9.66 -10.40 4.47
C SER A 300 10.95 -10.94 3.87
N PRO A 301 11.02 -12.25 3.57
CA PRO A 301 12.07 -12.80 2.73
C PRO A 301 11.91 -12.31 1.28
N MET A 302 12.99 -11.84 0.65
CA MET A 302 12.96 -11.22 -0.68
C MET A 302 14.15 -11.67 -1.52
N GLY A 303 14.04 -12.80 -2.22
CA GLY A 303 15.08 -13.23 -3.16
C GLY A 303 16.46 -13.41 -2.54
N GLY A 304 16.52 -13.98 -1.32
CA GLY A 304 17.76 -14.18 -0.56
C GLY A 304 18.08 -13.05 0.44
N ALA A 305 17.41 -11.92 0.36
CA ALA A 305 17.48 -10.84 1.35
C ALA A 305 16.33 -10.93 2.37
N LEU A 306 16.48 -10.24 3.49
CA LEU A 306 15.45 -10.08 4.51
C LEU A 306 15.11 -8.59 4.65
N ARG A 307 13.87 -8.21 4.40
CA ARG A 307 13.36 -6.86 4.67
C ARG A 307 12.56 -6.85 5.95
N VAL A 308 12.87 -5.88 6.80
CA VAL A 308 12.15 -5.63 8.05
C VAL A 308 11.63 -4.21 8.01
N GLY A 309 10.33 -4.02 8.22
CA GLY A 309 9.72 -2.70 8.10
C GLY A 309 8.54 -2.52 9.04
N GLY A 310 8.28 -1.27 9.38
CA GLY A 310 7.19 -0.96 10.31
C GLY A 310 6.93 0.52 10.42
N THR A 311 6.32 0.89 11.54
CA THR A 311 6.00 2.25 11.96
C THR A 311 4.99 2.95 11.05
N MET A 312 4.20 3.81 11.65
CA MET A 312 3.35 4.77 10.96
C MET A 312 3.46 6.12 11.67
N GLU A 313 4.16 7.06 11.05
CA GLU A 313 4.39 8.40 11.54
C GLU A 313 3.62 9.42 10.69
N MET A 314 2.66 10.11 11.29
CA MET A 314 1.87 11.15 10.63
C MET A 314 2.59 12.50 10.74
N ALA A 315 3.59 12.72 9.89
CA ALA A 315 4.45 13.91 9.88
C ALA A 315 4.23 14.82 8.67
N GLY A 316 3.13 14.67 7.94
CA GLY A 316 2.92 15.36 6.67
C GLY A 316 3.75 14.76 5.56
N LEU A 317 4.17 15.59 4.60
CA LEU A 317 5.00 15.17 3.48
C LEU A 317 6.52 15.22 3.80
N ASP A 318 6.87 15.13 5.10
CA ASP A 318 8.26 15.09 5.53
C ASP A 318 8.91 13.74 5.17
N GLU A 319 10.00 13.77 4.44
CA GLU A 319 10.75 12.60 3.98
C GLU A 319 12.04 12.36 4.81
N SER A 320 12.25 13.05 5.90
CA SER A 320 13.38 12.81 6.81
C SER A 320 13.29 11.43 7.48
N VAL A 321 14.43 10.85 7.83
CA VAL A 321 14.50 9.56 8.53
C VAL A 321 14.58 9.79 10.03
N ASN A 322 13.66 9.20 10.78
CA ASN A 322 13.68 9.18 12.24
C ASN A 322 14.40 7.93 12.73
N GLY A 323 15.67 8.08 13.16
CA GLY A 323 16.50 6.98 13.61
C GLY A 323 15.95 6.21 14.81
N ALA A 324 15.20 6.85 15.73
CA ALA A 324 14.58 6.16 16.86
C ALA A 324 13.50 5.16 16.38
N ARG A 325 12.74 5.53 15.35
CA ARG A 325 11.73 4.64 14.74
C ARG A 325 12.35 3.46 14.00
N VAL A 326 13.47 3.69 13.33
CA VAL A 326 14.25 2.61 12.69
C VAL A 326 14.80 1.65 13.74
N ARG A 327 15.36 2.16 14.85
CA ARG A 327 15.85 1.32 15.94
C ARG A 327 14.74 0.44 16.53
N SER A 328 13.54 0.96 16.79
CA SER A 328 12.45 0.16 17.35
C SER A 328 12.04 -1.01 16.45
N ILE A 329 12.12 -0.83 15.11
CA ILE A 329 11.87 -1.91 14.15
C ILE A 329 12.93 -3.01 14.28
N VAL A 330 14.22 -2.62 14.31
CA VAL A 330 15.35 -3.56 14.39
C VAL A 330 15.36 -4.29 15.74
N GLU A 331 15.14 -3.59 16.84
CA GLU A 331 15.11 -4.15 18.21
C GLU A 331 13.92 -5.10 18.44
N ALA A 332 12.91 -5.06 17.60
CA ALA A 332 11.82 -6.04 17.65
C ALA A 332 12.27 -7.42 17.17
N MET A 333 13.21 -7.50 16.22
CA MET A 333 13.63 -8.76 15.60
C MET A 333 14.08 -9.83 16.58
N PRO A 334 15.08 -9.60 17.47
CA PRO A 334 15.58 -10.65 18.37
C PRO A 334 14.53 -11.14 19.37
N ARG A 335 13.47 -10.37 19.59
CA ARG A 335 12.38 -10.77 20.50
C ARG A 335 11.51 -11.90 19.94
N TYR A 336 11.45 -12.03 18.62
CA TYR A 336 10.66 -13.05 17.91
C TYR A 336 11.56 -14.07 17.19
N TYR A 337 12.70 -13.61 16.69
CA TYR A 337 13.70 -14.39 15.96
C TYR A 337 15.05 -14.29 16.68
N PRO A 338 15.31 -15.16 17.68
CA PRO A 338 16.55 -15.10 18.48
C PRO A 338 17.85 -15.30 17.68
N ASP A 339 17.75 -15.76 16.44
CA ASP A 339 18.91 -15.87 15.54
C ASP A 339 19.42 -14.53 15.02
N PHE A 340 18.64 -13.47 15.14
CA PHE A 340 19.02 -12.12 14.76
C PHE A 340 19.37 -11.28 15.98
N GLY A 341 20.37 -10.41 15.83
CA GLY A 341 20.70 -9.39 16.82
C GLY A 341 20.69 -7.99 16.20
N PRO A 342 20.67 -6.91 17.01
CA PRO A 342 20.76 -5.55 16.49
C PRO A 342 22.00 -5.30 15.62
N GLY A 343 23.09 -6.03 15.89
CA GLY A 343 24.34 -5.97 15.13
C GLY A 343 24.20 -6.41 13.67
N ASP A 344 23.27 -7.31 13.35
CA ASP A 344 23.04 -7.76 11.97
C ASP A 344 22.52 -6.64 11.07
N PHE A 345 21.91 -5.61 11.67
CA PHE A 345 21.31 -4.46 10.97
C PHE A 345 22.17 -3.18 11.09
N HIS A 346 23.34 -3.28 11.74
CA HIS A 346 24.21 -2.12 11.90
C HIS A 346 24.76 -1.63 10.57
N GLY A 347 24.73 -0.31 10.36
CA GLY A 347 25.24 0.32 9.13
C GLY A 347 24.35 0.16 7.90
N LEU A 348 23.16 -0.46 8.02
CA LEU A 348 22.21 -0.53 6.91
C LEU A 348 21.47 0.82 6.73
N GLU A 349 21.41 1.29 5.49
CA GLU A 349 20.67 2.48 5.15
C GLU A 349 19.17 2.21 5.23
N PRO A 350 18.40 2.95 6.07
CA PRO A 350 16.97 2.80 6.17
C PRO A 350 16.28 3.48 4.99
N TRP A 351 15.33 2.78 4.40
CA TRP A 351 14.39 3.37 3.45
C TRP A 351 13.17 3.96 4.18
N ARG A 352 12.60 5.04 3.64
CA ARG A 352 11.35 5.65 4.10
C ARG A 352 10.34 5.77 2.96
N GLY A 353 9.06 5.72 3.29
CA GLY A 353 7.98 5.93 2.33
C GLY A 353 6.72 6.51 2.96
N LEU A 354 6.06 7.38 2.20
CA LEU A 354 4.84 8.09 2.59
C LEU A 354 3.61 7.33 2.12
N ARG A 355 2.98 6.56 3.00
CA ARG A 355 1.76 5.80 2.70
C ARG A 355 0.55 6.74 2.61
N PRO A 356 -0.21 6.75 1.50
CA PRO A 356 -1.37 7.62 1.34
C PRO A 356 -2.58 7.07 2.12
N CYS A 357 -2.82 7.56 3.34
CA CYS A 357 -3.85 7.04 4.24
C CYS A 357 -5.15 7.84 4.11
N SER A 358 -6.20 7.22 3.59
CA SER A 358 -7.58 7.73 3.64
C SER A 358 -8.14 7.62 5.07
N PRO A 359 -9.15 8.42 5.46
CA PRO A 359 -9.69 8.39 6.82
C PRO A 359 -10.39 7.08 7.17
N ASP A 360 -11.04 6.43 6.23
CA ASP A 360 -11.77 5.17 6.42
C ASP A 360 -10.92 3.93 6.16
N GLY A 361 -9.66 4.11 5.73
CA GLY A 361 -8.75 3.02 5.39
C GLY A 361 -9.03 2.34 4.05
N LEU A 362 -10.01 2.83 3.26
CA LEU A 362 -10.30 2.33 1.92
C LEU A 362 -9.66 3.22 0.85
N PRO A 363 -9.19 2.67 -0.27
CA PRO A 363 -8.66 3.49 -1.34
C PRO A 363 -9.74 4.37 -1.98
N TYR A 364 -9.30 5.39 -2.71
CA TYR A 364 -10.11 6.16 -3.63
C TYR A 364 -9.93 5.56 -5.03
N LEU A 365 -11.02 5.11 -5.64
CA LEU A 365 -11.01 4.60 -7.00
C LEU A 365 -12.32 4.94 -7.70
N GLY A 366 -12.25 5.78 -8.72
CA GLY A 366 -13.43 6.17 -9.49
C GLY A 366 -13.28 7.49 -10.21
N ARG A 367 -14.32 7.84 -10.98
CA ARG A 367 -14.50 9.18 -11.53
C ARG A 367 -14.66 10.18 -10.39
N ALA A 368 -14.16 11.38 -10.57
CA ALA A 368 -14.21 12.45 -9.57
C ALA A 368 -14.67 13.77 -10.16
N ARG A 369 -15.47 14.51 -9.40
CA ARG A 369 -15.80 15.90 -9.74
C ARG A 369 -14.53 16.77 -9.54
N PRO A 370 -14.37 17.88 -10.25
CA PRO A 370 -15.36 18.54 -11.12
C PRO A 370 -15.26 18.14 -12.61
N ALA A 371 -14.43 17.19 -12.99
CA ALA A 371 -14.18 16.88 -14.40
C ALA A 371 -14.68 15.48 -14.79
N THR A 372 -15.41 15.40 -15.91
CA THR A 372 -15.98 14.14 -16.40
C THR A 372 -14.93 13.14 -16.90
N ASN A 373 -13.72 13.61 -17.23
CA ASN A 373 -12.58 12.83 -17.68
C ASN A 373 -11.46 12.74 -16.65
N LEU A 374 -11.80 12.87 -15.37
CA LEU A 374 -10.89 12.68 -14.25
C LEU A 374 -11.19 11.35 -13.55
N LEU A 375 -10.17 10.54 -13.36
CA LEU A 375 -10.19 9.36 -12.50
C LEU A 375 -9.16 9.53 -11.38
N ILE A 376 -9.54 9.19 -10.15
CA ILE A 376 -8.63 9.14 -9.01
C ILE A 376 -8.40 7.67 -8.64
N ALA A 377 -7.12 7.29 -8.45
CA ALA A 377 -6.67 6.00 -7.96
C ALA A 377 -5.58 6.21 -6.90
N ALA A 378 -5.97 6.40 -5.64
CA ALA A 378 -5.07 6.79 -4.55
C ALA A 378 -5.57 6.31 -3.17
N GLY A 379 -4.88 6.66 -2.10
CA GLY A 379 -5.37 6.42 -0.74
C GLY A 379 -5.27 4.97 -0.25
N HIS A 380 -4.41 4.15 -0.85
CA HIS A 380 -4.27 2.72 -0.57
C HIS A 380 -3.58 2.39 0.76
N ALA A 381 -3.14 3.38 1.52
CA ALA A 381 -2.46 3.22 2.81
C ALA A 381 -1.32 2.19 2.73
N ILE A 382 -1.36 1.13 3.55
CA ILE A 382 -0.38 0.05 3.57
C ILE A 382 -0.59 -0.98 2.45
N MET A 383 -1.75 -0.97 1.78
CA MET A 383 -2.19 -2.01 0.85
C MET A 383 -1.85 -1.71 -0.62
N GLY A 384 -1.10 -0.63 -0.91
CA GLY A 384 -0.88 -0.16 -2.28
C GLY A 384 -0.26 -1.20 -3.20
N VAL A 385 0.78 -1.92 -2.76
CA VAL A 385 1.39 -3.01 -3.55
C VAL A 385 0.40 -4.17 -3.67
N SER A 386 -0.24 -4.57 -2.57
CA SER A 386 -1.19 -5.68 -2.57
C SER A 386 -2.39 -5.45 -3.50
N LEU A 387 -2.91 -4.23 -3.59
CA LEU A 387 -4.07 -3.87 -4.41
C LEU A 387 -3.73 -3.27 -5.79
N GLY A 388 -2.45 -3.11 -6.10
CA GLY A 388 -2.01 -2.38 -7.30
C GLY A 388 -2.58 -2.95 -8.59
N ALA A 389 -2.46 -4.26 -8.80
CA ALA A 389 -2.88 -4.91 -10.03
C ALA A 389 -4.40 -4.79 -10.26
N ILE A 390 -5.23 -5.06 -9.25
CA ILE A 390 -6.68 -4.93 -9.39
C ILE A 390 -7.12 -3.48 -9.56
N THR A 391 -6.46 -2.54 -8.86
CA THR A 391 -6.74 -1.11 -9.01
C THR A 391 -6.52 -0.66 -10.44
N GLY A 392 -5.40 -1.06 -11.06
CA GLY A 392 -5.12 -0.74 -12.46
C GLY A 392 -6.16 -1.33 -13.41
N ARG A 393 -6.56 -2.58 -13.20
CA ARG A 393 -7.59 -3.24 -14.01
C ARG A 393 -8.94 -2.54 -13.90
N LEU A 394 -9.39 -2.24 -12.68
CA LEU A 394 -10.66 -1.54 -12.44
C LEU A 394 -10.62 -0.10 -12.98
N ALA A 395 -9.49 0.60 -12.85
CA ALA A 395 -9.31 1.92 -13.45
C ALA A 395 -9.49 1.87 -14.97
N ALA A 396 -8.88 0.89 -15.65
CA ALA A 396 -9.04 0.72 -17.10
C ALA A 396 -10.48 0.38 -17.50
N GLN A 397 -11.22 -0.40 -16.71
CA GLN A 397 -12.66 -0.66 -16.91
C GLN A 397 -13.47 0.63 -16.81
N ILE A 398 -13.23 1.45 -15.78
CA ILE A 398 -13.93 2.75 -15.62
C ILE A 398 -13.64 3.69 -16.79
N LEU A 399 -12.38 3.76 -17.24
CA LEU A 399 -11.97 4.59 -18.37
C LEU A 399 -12.63 4.14 -19.68
N ALA A 400 -12.85 2.83 -19.85
CA ALA A 400 -13.58 2.26 -20.98
C ALA A 400 -15.10 2.46 -20.93
N GLY A 401 -15.65 3.00 -19.84
CA GLY A 401 -17.09 3.06 -19.62
C GLY A 401 -17.73 1.70 -19.31
N GLU A 402 -16.92 0.69 -19.00
CA GLU A 402 -17.41 -0.63 -18.61
C GLU A 402 -17.88 -0.64 -17.14
N ARG A 403 -18.80 -1.55 -16.82
CA ARG A 403 -19.14 -1.82 -15.43
C ARG A 403 -17.96 -2.50 -14.74
N PRO A 404 -17.41 -1.93 -13.64
CA PRO A 404 -16.34 -2.57 -12.90
C PRO A 404 -16.74 -3.98 -12.41
N SER A 405 -15.79 -4.90 -12.42
CA SER A 405 -16.02 -6.29 -11.98
C SER A 405 -16.27 -6.44 -10.47
N ILE A 406 -16.01 -5.39 -9.69
CA ILE A 406 -16.26 -5.29 -8.25
C ILE A 406 -17.04 -4.00 -8.01
N ASP A 407 -17.99 -4.01 -7.07
CA ASP A 407 -18.72 -2.80 -6.68
C ASP A 407 -17.78 -1.80 -5.98
N LEU A 408 -17.67 -0.60 -6.54
CA LEU A 408 -16.76 0.46 -6.08
C LEU A 408 -17.47 1.58 -5.31
N ALA A 409 -18.73 1.44 -4.95
CA ALA A 409 -19.50 2.51 -4.30
C ALA A 409 -18.80 3.05 -3.04
N MET A 410 -18.19 2.18 -2.23
CA MET A 410 -17.43 2.57 -1.04
C MET A 410 -16.07 3.21 -1.37
N LEU A 411 -15.59 3.10 -2.59
CA LEU A 411 -14.28 3.62 -3.02
C LEU A 411 -14.40 4.96 -3.76
N SER A 412 -15.62 5.51 -3.90
CA SER A 412 -15.85 6.77 -4.59
C SER A 412 -14.92 7.88 -4.07
N PRO A 413 -14.19 8.59 -4.95
CA PRO A 413 -13.43 9.77 -4.55
C PRO A 413 -14.29 10.87 -3.93
N ASP A 414 -15.56 10.96 -4.33
CA ASP A 414 -16.51 11.98 -3.89
C ASP A 414 -17.21 11.64 -2.56
N ARG A 415 -16.86 10.52 -1.89
CA ARG A 415 -17.53 10.06 -0.65
C ARG A 415 -17.38 10.99 0.56
N TYR A 416 -16.57 12.04 0.44
CA TYR A 416 -16.39 13.09 1.44
C TYR A 416 -16.73 14.50 0.92
N ASN A 417 -17.30 14.60 -0.27
CA ASN A 417 -17.70 15.87 -0.91
C ASN A 417 -19.21 16.08 -0.85
#